data_ed0ab9f1e91c1e2379e1c81bcd3cb17b
#
_entry.id   ed0ab9f1e91c1e2379e1c81bcd3cb17b
#
_cell.length_a   1.000
_cell.length_b   1.000
_cell.length_c   1.000
_cell.angle_alpha   90.00
_cell.angle_beta   90.00
_cell.angle_gamma   90.00
#
_symmetry.space_group_name_H-M   'P 1'
#
loop_
_entity.id
_entity.type
_entity.pdbx_description
1 polymer ?
#
loop_
_entity_poly.entity_id
_entity_poly.type
_entity_poly.pdbx_seq_one_letter_code
_entity_poly.pdbx_strand_id
1 'polypeptide(L)'
;LKNEYEEGDERYKLLLTETDRDLLISLVEKKPISDPGLSRILSNYNFFAGKIADMELQPKDVYEAIGKLQIVNITLDRNVDDAQAIFESLNSTGKELSESDLIRNYVLMGLEPSEQRYVYEHMWRPMELLFDYEKQDSVMDRFFRDYLTMKMTRIPKIDRVYETFKAYHLNCEFATIRELCSDLLTYATYYTNMVFQRSDNAVLKSLYSDIGDLRMEVAFPFLLKVHNDCAEGIISEDDLIEIIKMCISYVFRRSI
;
A
#
# COMPACT_ATOMS: atom_id res chain seq x y z
N LEU A 1 -22.24 -19.29 -5.37
CA LEU A 1 -22.02 -18.16 -4.46
C LEU A 1 -23.31 -17.55 -3.91
N LYS A 2 -24.47 -18.02 -4.35
CA LYS A 2 -25.78 -17.58 -3.85
C LYS A 2 -26.38 -18.62 -2.93
N ASN A 3 -27.12 -18.14 -1.92
CA ASN A 3 -28.07 -18.93 -1.14
C ASN A 3 -29.47 -18.61 -1.70
N GLU A 4 -30.17 -19.62 -2.21
CA GLU A 4 -31.46 -19.43 -2.88
C GLU A 4 -32.62 -19.20 -1.89
N TYR A 5 -32.37 -19.45 -0.62
CA TYR A 5 -33.39 -19.40 0.45
C TYR A 5 -33.32 -18.13 1.30
N GLU A 6 -32.34 -17.24 1.01
CA GLU A 6 -32.11 -16.02 1.78
C GLU A 6 -32.25 -14.78 0.90
N GLU A 7 -32.60 -13.65 1.52
CA GLU A 7 -32.75 -12.35 0.86
C GLU A 7 -31.68 -11.35 1.36
N GLY A 8 -31.52 -10.24 0.65
CA GLY A 8 -30.55 -9.22 0.99
C GLY A 8 -29.11 -9.71 0.97
N ASP A 9 -28.34 -9.33 1.94
CA ASP A 9 -26.93 -9.67 2.05
C ASP A 9 -26.69 -11.15 2.34
N GLU A 10 -27.58 -11.79 3.09
CA GLU A 10 -27.52 -13.21 3.45
C GLU A 10 -27.69 -14.13 2.24
N ARG A 11 -28.19 -13.59 1.14
CA ARG A 11 -28.27 -14.28 -0.14
C ARG A 11 -26.89 -14.62 -0.72
N TYR A 12 -25.85 -13.89 -0.36
CA TYR A 12 -24.50 -14.11 -0.88
C TYR A 12 -23.64 -14.85 0.14
N LYS A 13 -23.06 -15.98 -0.25
CA LYS A 13 -22.16 -16.78 0.59
C LYS A 13 -20.80 -16.11 0.83
N LEU A 14 -20.47 -15.09 0.06
CA LEU A 14 -19.29 -14.28 0.20
C LEU A 14 -19.65 -12.84 -0.16
N LEU A 15 -19.41 -11.93 0.75
CA LEU A 15 -19.44 -10.49 0.54
C LEU A 15 -18.05 -9.92 0.79
N LEU A 16 -17.62 -9.07 -0.09
CA LEU A 16 -16.37 -8.33 0.07
C LEU A 16 -16.62 -7.01 0.80
N THR A 17 -15.55 -6.31 1.11
CA THR A 17 -15.61 -4.96 1.66
C THR A 17 -16.24 -3.98 0.66
N GLU A 18 -16.73 -2.85 1.12
CA GLU A 18 -17.60 -1.92 0.39
C GLU A 18 -17.15 -1.60 -1.06
N THR A 19 -15.85 -1.46 -1.27
CA THR A 19 -15.31 -1.10 -2.59
C THR A 19 -15.50 -2.17 -3.66
N ASP A 20 -15.31 -3.42 -3.26
CA ASP A 20 -15.32 -4.57 -4.18
C ASP A 20 -16.65 -5.33 -4.15
N ARG A 21 -17.52 -4.96 -3.21
CA ARG A 21 -18.80 -5.62 -2.98
C ARG A 21 -19.71 -5.59 -4.19
N ASP A 22 -19.99 -4.38 -4.70
CA ASP A 22 -20.93 -4.19 -5.80
C ASP A 22 -20.43 -4.83 -7.09
N LEU A 23 -19.11 -4.80 -7.30
CA LEU A 23 -18.48 -5.45 -8.43
C LEU A 23 -18.60 -6.97 -8.35
N LEU A 24 -18.32 -7.57 -7.18
CA LEU A 24 -18.49 -9.02 -7.00
C LEU A 24 -19.97 -9.43 -7.16
N ILE A 25 -20.91 -8.68 -6.60
CA ILE A 25 -22.34 -8.92 -6.76
C ILE A 25 -22.74 -8.86 -8.23
N SER A 26 -22.26 -7.86 -8.96
CA SER A 26 -22.56 -7.70 -10.40
C SER A 26 -22.02 -8.89 -11.22
N LEU A 27 -20.81 -9.37 -10.93
CA LEU A 27 -20.26 -10.57 -11.55
C LEU A 27 -21.09 -11.83 -11.25
N VAL A 28 -21.47 -12.03 -9.99
CA VAL A 28 -22.28 -13.18 -9.55
C VAL A 28 -23.68 -13.14 -10.16
N GLU A 29 -24.24 -11.94 -10.35
CA GLU A 29 -25.56 -11.73 -10.94
C GLU A 29 -25.55 -11.61 -12.47
N LYS A 30 -24.35 -11.61 -13.09
CA LYS A 30 -24.16 -11.41 -14.53
C LYS A 30 -24.75 -10.08 -15.02
N LYS A 31 -24.67 -9.04 -14.19
CA LYS A 31 -25.07 -7.68 -14.54
C LYS A 31 -23.96 -6.97 -15.31
N PRO A 32 -24.32 -6.00 -16.17
CA PRO A 32 -23.31 -5.17 -16.84
C PRO A 32 -22.48 -4.42 -15.81
N ILE A 33 -21.16 -4.39 -16.04
CA ILE A 33 -20.20 -3.63 -15.21
C ILE A 33 -19.87 -2.38 -16.01
N SER A 34 -20.32 -1.22 -15.54
CA SER A 34 -20.15 0.07 -16.22
C SER A 34 -18.76 0.68 -15.95
N ASP A 35 -18.22 0.47 -14.75
CA ASP A 35 -16.89 0.94 -14.36
C ASP A 35 -16.26 -0.07 -13.39
N PRO A 36 -15.24 -0.84 -13.82
CA PRO A 36 -14.55 -1.78 -12.95
C PRO A 36 -13.64 -1.08 -11.93
N GLY A 37 -13.38 0.24 -12.08
CA GLY A 37 -12.44 0.96 -11.25
C GLY A 37 -11.06 0.32 -11.23
N LEU A 38 -10.33 0.46 -10.12
CA LEU A 38 -9.02 -0.17 -9.87
C LEU A 38 -9.14 -1.59 -9.26
N SER A 39 -10.34 -2.19 -9.28
CA SER A 39 -10.56 -3.50 -8.66
C SER A 39 -9.88 -4.63 -9.44
N ARG A 40 -9.14 -5.47 -8.71
CA ARG A 40 -8.55 -6.70 -9.26
C ARG A 40 -9.55 -7.82 -9.52
N ILE A 41 -10.79 -7.70 -9.06
CA ILE A 41 -11.78 -8.78 -9.18
C ILE A 41 -12.06 -9.12 -10.63
N LEU A 42 -12.33 -8.11 -11.46
CA LEU A 42 -12.64 -8.35 -12.86
C LEU A 42 -11.42 -8.86 -13.64
N SER A 43 -10.24 -8.31 -13.38
CA SER A 43 -9.00 -8.77 -14.01
C SER A 43 -8.67 -10.21 -13.63
N ASN A 44 -8.81 -10.57 -12.34
CA ASN A 44 -8.64 -11.94 -11.87
C ASN A 44 -9.70 -12.89 -12.44
N TYR A 45 -10.97 -12.45 -12.48
CA TYR A 45 -12.03 -13.24 -13.10
C TYR A 45 -11.71 -13.55 -14.56
N ASN A 46 -11.33 -12.55 -15.34
CA ASN A 46 -10.98 -12.71 -16.75
C ASN A 46 -9.72 -13.58 -16.93
N PHE A 47 -8.71 -13.39 -16.07
CA PHE A 47 -7.51 -14.22 -16.08
C PHE A 47 -7.84 -15.70 -15.85
N PHE A 48 -8.61 -16.03 -14.81
CA PHE A 48 -8.97 -17.43 -14.54
C PHE A 48 -9.90 -18.00 -15.59
N ALA A 49 -10.86 -17.22 -16.10
CA ALA A 49 -11.75 -17.66 -17.18
C ALA A 49 -10.96 -17.97 -18.46
N GLY A 50 -10.00 -17.09 -18.83
CA GLY A 50 -9.09 -17.32 -19.94
C GLY A 50 -8.22 -18.57 -19.74
N LYS A 51 -7.59 -18.71 -18.58
CA LYS A 51 -6.76 -19.88 -18.26
C LYS A 51 -7.53 -21.21 -18.32
N ILE A 52 -8.77 -21.25 -17.83
CA ILE A 52 -9.62 -22.44 -17.90
C ILE A 52 -9.92 -22.78 -19.36
N ALA A 53 -10.24 -21.76 -20.17
CA ALA A 53 -10.52 -21.93 -21.59
C ALA A 53 -9.28 -22.40 -22.38
N ASP A 54 -8.12 -21.76 -22.16
CA ASP A 54 -6.84 -22.07 -22.84
C ASP A 54 -6.34 -23.49 -22.53
N MET A 55 -6.59 -23.97 -21.31
CA MET A 55 -6.18 -25.31 -20.87
C MET A 55 -7.22 -26.38 -21.22
N GLU A 56 -8.31 -26.04 -21.87
CA GLU A 56 -9.44 -26.93 -22.20
C GLU A 56 -9.97 -27.70 -21.00
N LEU A 57 -9.93 -27.08 -19.80
CA LEU A 57 -10.38 -27.72 -18.55
C LEU A 57 -11.90 -27.81 -18.49
N GLN A 58 -12.39 -28.98 -18.07
CA GLN A 58 -13.80 -29.11 -17.79
C GLN A 58 -14.16 -28.44 -16.46
N PRO A 59 -15.29 -27.75 -16.35
CA PRO A 59 -15.73 -27.12 -15.09
C PRO A 59 -15.75 -28.08 -13.90
N LYS A 60 -16.02 -29.36 -14.16
CA LYS A 60 -16.02 -30.43 -13.17
C LYS A 60 -14.63 -30.66 -12.58
N ASP A 61 -13.59 -30.69 -13.42
CA ASP A 61 -12.22 -30.95 -12.97
C ASP A 61 -11.71 -29.81 -12.09
N VAL A 62 -12.06 -28.56 -12.45
CA VAL A 62 -11.74 -27.35 -11.65
C VAL A 62 -12.46 -27.43 -10.29
N TYR A 63 -13.73 -27.80 -10.27
CA TYR A 63 -14.51 -27.92 -9.05
C TYR A 63 -13.94 -29.02 -8.11
N GLU A 64 -13.58 -30.18 -8.66
CA GLU A 64 -12.96 -31.27 -7.90
C GLU A 64 -11.57 -30.86 -7.36
N ALA A 65 -10.80 -30.10 -8.13
CA ALA A 65 -9.50 -29.58 -7.68
C ALA A 65 -9.64 -28.58 -6.52
N ILE A 66 -10.62 -27.68 -6.60
CA ILE A 66 -10.94 -26.74 -5.51
C ILE A 66 -11.32 -27.50 -4.24
N GLY A 67 -12.08 -28.60 -4.36
CA GLY A 67 -12.47 -29.45 -3.23
C GLY A 67 -11.29 -30.15 -2.54
N LYS A 68 -10.11 -30.20 -3.16
CA LYS A 68 -8.88 -30.75 -2.57
C LYS A 68 -8.06 -29.72 -1.79
N LEU A 69 -8.41 -28.44 -1.88
CA LEU A 69 -7.72 -27.39 -1.12
C LEU A 69 -8.03 -27.54 0.37
N GLN A 70 -6.99 -27.47 1.18
CA GLN A 70 -7.10 -27.48 2.63
C GLN A 70 -7.07 -26.05 3.15
N ILE A 71 -8.03 -25.69 3.99
CA ILE A 71 -8.12 -24.38 4.63
C ILE A 71 -7.96 -24.59 6.13
N VAL A 72 -7.03 -23.87 6.74
CA VAL A 72 -6.87 -23.82 8.18
C VAL A 72 -7.57 -22.56 8.67
N ASN A 73 -8.61 -22.74 9.50
CA ASN A 73 -9.28 -21.62 10.15
C ASN A 73 -8.80 -21.54 11.60
N ILE A 74 -8.13 -20.43 11.96
CA ILE A 74 -7.63 -20.19 13.31
C ILE A 74 -8.46 -19.07 13.92
N THR A 75 -9.19 -19.38 14.98
CA THR A 75 -9.94 -18.39 15.76
C THR A 75 -9.06 -17.91 16.90
N LEU A 76 -8.85 -16.59 16.97
CA LEU A 76 -8.06 -15.94 18.01
C LEU A 76 -8.97 -15.33 19.07
N ASP A 77 -8.55 -15.46 20.33
CA ASP A 77 -9.18 -14.75 21.45
C ASP A 77 -8.46 -13.41 21.67
N ARG A 78 -9.18 -12.30 21.52
CA ARG A 78 -8.64 -10.93 21.61
C ARG A 78 -7.90 -10.62 22.90
N ASN A 79 -8.23 -11.33 23.99
CA ASN A 79 -7.66 -11.03 25.30
C ASN A 79 -6.53 -11.99 25.70
N VAL A 80 -6.28 -13.04 24.92
CA VAL A 80 -5.33 -14.11 25.23
C VAL A 80 -4.26 -14.24 24.15
N ASP A 81 -4.66 -14.15 22.88
CA ASP A 81 -3.77 -14.42 21.76
C ASP A 81 -3.14 -13.13 21.21
N ASP A 82 -1.85 -13.19 20.97
CA ASP A 82 -1.13 -12.16 20.22
C ASP A 82 -1.33 -12.39 18.71
N ALA A 83 -2.38 -11.76 18.18
CA ALA A 83 -2.75 -11.88 16.77
C ALA A 83 -1.58 -11.46 15.84
N GLN A 84 -0.78 -10.47 16.24
CA GLN A 84 0.36 -9.99 15.46
C GLN A 84 1.48 -11.04 15.41
N ALA A 85 1.84 -11.63 16.54
CA ALA A 85 2.87 -12.67 16.60
C ALA A 85 2.45 -13.93 15.81
N ILE A 86 1.17 -14.32 15.89
CA ILE A 86 0.63 -15.45 15.12
C ILE A 86 0.68 -15.14 13.62
N PHE A 87 0.26 -13.95 13.21
CA PHE A 87 0.31 -13.51 11.81
C PHE A 87 1.75 -13.51 11.26
N GLU A 88 2.73 -12.96 12.00
CA GLU A 88 4.14 -12.96 11.62
C GLU A 88 4.69 -14.39 11.47
N SER A 89 4.33 -15.28 12.40
CA SER A 89 4.75 -16.70 12.37
C SER A 89 4.20 -17.43 11.15
N LEU A 90 2.91 -17.26 10.84
CA LEU A 90 2.27 -17.89 9.69
C LEU A 90 2.81 -17.34 8.36
N ASN A 91 3.10 -16.05 8.30
CA ASN A 91 3.63 -15.41 7.10
C ASN A 91 5.05 -15.89 6.75
N SER A 92 5.85 -16.24 7.75
CA SER A 92 7.21 -16.78 7.54
C SER A 92 7.25 -18.15 6.85
N THR A 93 6.12 -18.86 6.77
CA THR A 93 6.01 -20.21 6.19
C THR A 93 5.34 -20.25 4.82
N GLY A 94 4.82 -19.12 4.33
CA GLY A 94 4.07 -19.01 3.06
C GLY A 94 4.76 -18.14 2.01
N LYS A 95 3.95 -17.52 1.14
CA LYS A 95 4.43 -16.45 0.28
C LYS A 95 4.67 -15.23 1.15
N GLU A 96 5.90 -14.77 1.18
CA GLU A 96 6.27 -13.58 1.94
C GLU A 96 5.44 -12.37 1.48
N LEU A 97 4.89 -11.64 2.45
CA LEU A 97 4.27 -10.34 2.22
C LEU A 97 5.35 -9.28 2.01
N SER A 98 4.97 -8.20 1.32
CA SER A 98 5.83 -7.02 1.23
C SER A 98 6.01 -6.37 2.61
N GLU A 99 7.08 -5.61 2.79
CA GLU A 99 7.32 -4.84 4.02
C GLU A 99 6.17 -3.86 4.30
N SER A 100 5.61 -3.27 3.25
CA SER A 100 4.43 -2.39 3.33
C SER A 100 3.16 -3.10 3.76
N ASP A 101 2.93 -4.34 3.30
CA ASP A 101 1.81 -5.16 3.77
C ASP A 101 1.93 -5.52 5.26
N LEU A 102 3.15 -5.85 5.70
CA LEU A 102 3.43 -6.13 7.12
C LEU A 102 3.17 -4.88 7.98
N ILE A 103 3.60 -3.71 7.51
CA ILE A 103 3.35 -2.43 8.19
C ILE A 103 1.85 -2.13 8.23
N ARG A 104 1.13 -2.33 7.12
CA ARG A 104 -0.33 -2.16 7.08
C ARG A 104 -1.03 -2.99 8.15
N ASN A 105 -0.69 -4.27 8.19
CA ASN A 105 -1.31 -5.17 9.14
C ASN A 105 -0.97 -4.78 10.59
N TYR A 106 0.27 -4.41 10.86
CA TYR A 106 0.70 -3.93 12.18
C TYR A 106 -0.07 -2.67 12.63
N VAL A 107 -0.26 -1.71 11.73
CA VAL A 107 -0.96 -0.44 12.03
C VAL A 107 -2.45 -0.66 12.25
N LEU A 108 -3.08 -1.54 11.48
CA LEU A 108 -4.52 -1.76 11.52
C LEU A 108 -4.94 -2.85 12.53
N MET A 109 -4.05 -3.82 12.79
CA MET A 109 -4.35 -4.93 13.70
C MET A 109 -4.38 -4.42 15.15
N GLY A 110 -5.35 -4.91 15.91
CA GLY A 110 -5.50 -4.52 17.32
C GLY A 110 -6.28 -3.22 17.57
N LEU A 111 -6.62 -2.47 16.53
CA LEU A 111 -7.54 -1.34 16.65
C LEU A 111 -8.98 -1.81 16.83
N GLU A 112 -9.77 -1.03 17.56
CA GLU A 112 -11.22 -1.26 17.62
C GLU A 112 -11.84 -1.14 16.21
N PRO A 113 -12.89 -1.91 15.85
CA PRO A 113 -13.40 -1.96 14.49
C PRO A 113 -13.77 -0.62 13.87
N SER A 114 -14.32 0.31 14.66
CA SER A 114 -14.66 1.66 14.18
C SER A 114 -13.41 2.49 13.88
N GLU A 115 -12.38 2.37 14.72
CA GLU A 115 -11.10 3.06 14.56
C GLU A 115 -10.31 2.49 13.40
N GLN A 116 -10.26 1.17 13.29
CA GLN A 116 -9.62 0.46 12.17
C GLN A 116 -10.22 0.90 10.83
N ARG A 117 -11.56 0.95 10.73
CA ARG A 117 -12.26 1.41 9.53
C ARG A 117 -11.90 2.86 9.22
N TYR A 118 -11.96 3.75 10.21
CA TYR A 118 -11.65 5.16 10.03
C TYR A 118 -10.21 5.37 9.51
N VAL A 119 -9.22 4.75 10.16
CA VAL A 119 -7.80 4.85 9.76
C VAL A 119 -7.59 4.29 8.36
N TYR A 120 -8.22 3.14 8.05
CA TYR A 120 -8.12 2.55 6.73
C TYR A 120 -8.72 3.45 5.64
N GLU A 121 -9.96 3.89 5.80
CA GLU A 121 -10.69 4.62 4.76
C GLU A 121 -10.15 6.05 4.54
N HIS A 122 -9.72 6.73 5.61
CA HIS A 122 -9.35 8.14 5.53
C HIS A 122 -7.84 8.39 5.44
N MET A 123 -7.00 7.41 5.74
CA MET A 123 -5.55 7.60 5.80
C MET A 123 -4.81 6.53 5.00
N TRP A 124 -4.97 5.26 5.35
CA TRP A 124 -4.19 4.20 4.72
C TRP A 124 -4.54 4.00 3.25
N ARG A 125 -5.83 3.81 2.95
CA ARG A 125 -6.29 3.65 1.57
C ARG A 125 -5.98 4.85 0.67
N PRO A 126 -6.22 6.12 1.07
CA PRO A 126 -5.75 7.27 0.31
C PRO A 126 -4.24 7.23 0.04
N MET A 127 -3.43 6.80 1.01
CA MET A 127 -2.00 6.61 0.82
C MET A 127 -1.70 5.53 -0.22
N GLU A 128 -2.31 4.35 -0.15
CA GLU A 128 -2.14 3.28 -1.15
C GLU A 128 -2.49 3.75 -2.56
N LEU A 129 -3.53 4.56 -2.72
CA LEU A 129 -3.96 5.10 -4.02
C LEU A 129 -2.98 6.11 -4.64
N LEU A 130 -2.06 6.67 -3.85
CA LEU A 130 -1.00 7.53 -4.38
C LEU A 130 0.04 6.75 -5.19
N PHE A 131 0.26 5.48 -4.87
CA PHE A 131 1.23 4.62 -5.53
C PHE A 131 0.64 4.00 -6.81
N ASP A 132 1.50 3.76 -7.80
CA ASP A 132 1.10 3.11 -9.04
C ASP A 132 0.77 1.63 -8.76
N TYR A 133 -0.41 1.21 -9.21
CA TYR A 133 -0.98 -0.09 -8.88
C TYR A 133 -0.12 -1.29 -9.36
N GLU A 134 0.58 -1.15 -10.49
CA GLU A 134 1.42 -2.23 -11.04
C GLU A 134 2.75 -2.42 -10.28
N LYS A 135 3.21 -1.38 -9.58
CA LYS A 135 4.49 -1.35 -8.87
C LYS A 135 4.35 -1.04 -7.39
N GLN A 136 3.13 -1.05 -6.88
CA GLN A 136 2.78 -0.56 -5.55
C GLN A 136 3.70 -1.10 -4.45
N ASP A 137 3.84 -2.42 -4.34
CA ASP A 137 4.57 -3.05 -3.24
C ASP A 137 6.04 -2.58 -3.20
N SER A 138 6.75 -2.66 -4.32
CA SER A 138 8.17 -2.30 -4.37
C SER A 138 8.46 -0.81 -4.20
N VAL A 139 7.55 0.07 -4.65
CA VAL A 139 7.69 1.53 -4.49
C VAL A 139 7.32 1.93 -3.09
N MET A 140 6.28 1.33 -2.50
CA MET A 140 5.83 1.60 -1.16
C MET A 140 6.82 1.10 -0.10
N ASP A 141 7.47 -0.04 -0.29
CA ASP A 141 8.54 -0.53 0.59
C ASP A 141 9.73 0.45 0.62
N ARG A 142 10.11 1.00 -0.56
CA ARG A 142 11.14 2.03 -0.66
C ARG A 142 10.72 3.33 0.03
N PHE A 143 9.48 3.74 -0.12
CA PHE A 143 8.94 4.89 0.60
C PHE A 143 9.10 4.72 2.11
N PHE A 144 8.68 3.60 2.69
CA PHE A 144 8.82 3.37 4.13
C PHE A 144 10.29 3.38 4.57
N ARG A 145 11.17 2.80 3.77
CA ARG A 145 12.61 2.84 4.04
C ARG A 145 13.16 4.28 4.08
N ASP A 146 12.78 5.10 3.10
CA ASP A 146 13.26 6.48 2.98
C ASP A 146 12.64 7.38 4.06
N TYR A 147 11.36 7.18 4.38
CA TYR A 147 10.69 7.82 5.51
C TYR A 147 11.39 7.52 6.84
N LEU A 148 11.67 6.26 7.12
CA LEU A 148 12.38 5.86 8.33
C LEU A 148 13.83 6.39 8.34
N THR A 149 14.49 6.42 7.19
CA THR A 149 15.83 7.03 7.07
C THR A 149 15.81 8.49 7.48
N MET A 150 14.81 9.25 7.01
CA MET A 150 14.62 10.65 7.37
C MET A 150 14.32 10.83 8.88
N LYS A 151 13.36 10.05 9.41
CA LYS A 151 12.93 10.17 10.83
C LYS A 151 13.99 9.71 11.82
N MET A 152 14.74 8.67 11.48
CA MET A 152 15.71 8.04 12.41
C MET A 152 17.17 8.40 12.12
N THR A 153 17.46 9.13 11.05
CA THR A 153 18.82 9.44 10.57
C THR A 153 19.72 8.18 10.38
N ARG A 154 19.08 7.03 10.13
CA ARG A 154 19.72 5.73 9.92
C ARG A 154 19.00 4.99 8.79
N ILE A 155 19.77 4.41 7.86
CA ILE A 155 19.23 3.68 6.70
C ILE A 155 18.85 2.25 7.14
N PRO A 156 17.56 1.87 7.12
CA PRO A 156 17.14 0.49 7.33
C PRO A 156 17.63 -0.43 6.20
N LYS A 157 17.88 -1.71 6.51
CA LYS A 157 18.00 -2.74 5.47
C LYS A 157 16.64 -2.93 4.81
N ILE A 158 16.64 -3.18 3.50
CA ILE A 158 15.41 -3.28 2.71
C ILE A 158 14.51 -4.45 3.15
N ASP A 159 15.11 -5.53 3.63
CA ASP A 159 14.48 -6.73 4.17
C ASP A 159 14.13 -6.65 5.66
N ARG A 160 14.25 -5.46 6.28
CA ARG A 160 13.97 -5.20 7.70
C ARG A 160 13.30 -3.85 7.93
N VAL A 161 12.60 -3.35 6.92
CA VAL A 161 11.88 -2.08 7.01
C VAL A 161 10.76 -2.18 8.04
N TYR A 162 10.02 -3.28 8.04
CA TYR A 162 8.95 -3.55 8.99
C TYR A 162 9.45 -3.62 10.45
N GLU A 163 10.51 -4.39 10.72
CA GLU A 163 11.10 -4.46 12.07
C GLU A 163 11.55 -3.07 12.55
N THR A 164 12.15 -2.29 11.62
CA THR A 164 12.59 -0.93 11.92
C THR A 164 11.41 -0.01 12.17
N PHE A 165 10.32 -0.16 11.43
CA PHE A 165 9.08 0.60 11.62
C PHE A 165 8.45 0.32 12.99
N LYS A 166 8.40 -0.94 13.42
CA LYS A 166 7.94 -1.31 14.78
C LYS A 166 8.78 -0.62 15.85
N ALA A 167 10.10 -0.69 15.72
CA ALA A 167 11.01 -0.03 16.68
C ALA A 167 10.85 1.50 16.68
N TYR A 168 10.63 2.10 15.51
CA TYR A 168 10.34 3.53 15.38
C TYR A 168 9.03 3.89 16.08
N HIS A 169 7.94 3.18 15.78
CA HIS A 169 6.61 3.44 16.36
C HIS A 169 6.61 3.39 17.89
N LEU A 170 7.33 2.44 18.49
CA LEU A 170 7.45 2.32 19.95
C LEU A 170 8.17 3.50 20.61
N ASN A 171 8.95 4.28 19.86
CA ASN A 171 9.78 5.37 20.36
C ASN A 171 9.46 6.73 19.74
N CYS A 172 8.48 6.81 18.82
CA CYS A 172 8.09 8.06 18.18
C CYS A 172 7.22 8.93 19.09
N GLU A 173 7.11 10.20 18.73
CA GLU A 173 6.35 11.20 19.50
C GLU A 173 4.84 11.19 19.21
N PHE A 174 4.36 10.37 18.28
CA PHE A 174 2.94 10.29 17.96
C PHE A 174 2.16 9.64 19.11
N ALA A 175 1.15 10.33 19.58
CA ALA A 175 0.30 9.85 20.67
C ALA A 175 -0.73 8.81 20.18
N THR A 176 -1.07 8.83 18.89
CA THR A 176 -2.11 7.99 18.29
C THR A 176 -1.70 7.43 16.93
N ILE A 177 -2.31 6.30 16.56
CA ILE A 177 -2.16 5.72 15.21
C ILE A 177 -2.66 6.69 14.13
N ARG A 178 -3.67 7.51 14.42
CA ARG A 178 -4.16 8.52 13.46
C ARG A 178 -3.08 9.55 13.13
N GLU A 179 -2.37 10.04 14.13
CA GLU A 179 -1.28 11.00 13.93
C GLU A 179 -0.15 10.38 13.09
N LEU A 180 0.25 9.15 13.41
CA LEU A 180 1.25 8.42 12.63
C LEU A 180 0.80 8.23 11.17
N CYS A 181 -0.45 7.79 10.94
CA CYS A 181 -0.95 7.56 9.58
C CYS A 181 -1.14 8.87 8.80
N SER A 182 -1.50 9.96 9.47
CA SER A 182 -1.57 11.29 8.85
C SER A 182 -0.19 11.79 8.41
N ASP A 183 0.82 11.61 9.25
CA ASP A 183 2.21 11.93 8.91
C ASP A 183 2.69 11.06 7.74
N LEU A 184 2.43 9.77 7.76
CA LEU A 184 2.76 8.86 6.66
C LEU A 184 2.09 9.28 5.34
N LEU A 185 0.81 9.61 5.35
CA LEU A 185 0.08 10.08 4.16
C LEU A 185 0.68 11.36 3.59
N THR A 186 1.05 12.29 4.46
CA THR A 186 1.70 13.55 4.07
C THR A 186 3.02 13.28 3.33
N TYR A 187 3.90 12.49 3.94
CA TYR A 187 5.19 12.17 3.31
C TYR A 187 5.06 11.25 2.09
N ALA A 188 4.07 10.34 2.07
CA ALA A 188 3.76 9.55 0.88
C ALA A 188 3.34 10.43 -0.30
N THR A 189 2.61 11.52 -0.04
CA THR A 189 2.24 12.49 -1.06
C THR A 189 3.48 13.17 -1.66
N TYR A 190 4.42 13.63 -0.83
CA TYR A 190 5.67 14.21 -1.33
C TYR A 190 6.49 13.19 -2.12
N TYR A 191 6.62 11.97 -1.59
CA TYR A 191 7.37 10.89 -2.22
C TYR A 191 6.81 10.53 -3.60
N THR A 192 5.51 10.32 -3.71
CA THR A 192 4.86 9.94 -4.97
C THR A 192 4.85 11.07 -5.98
N ASN A 193 4.78 12.33 -5.53
CA ASN A 193 4.94 13.48 -6.41
C ASN A 193 6.33 13.50 -7.07
N MET A 194 7.39 13.20 -6.33
CA MET A 194 8.74 13.09 -6.89
C MET A 194 8.86 11.88 -7.83
N VAL A 195 8.43 10.69 -7.40
CA VAL A 195 8.60 9.44 -8.16
C VAL A 195 7.77 9.43 -9.44
N PHE A 196 6.54 9.93 -9.39
CA PHE A 196 5.61 9.92 -10.53
C PHE A 196 5.52 11.28 -11.24
N GLN A 197 6.42 12.21 -10.92
CA GLN A 197 6.53 13.52 -11.55
C GLN A 197 5.20 14.31 -11.53
N ARG A 198 4.49 14.25 -10.40
CA ARG A 198 3.20 14.92 -10.21
C ARG A 198 3.44 16.29 -9.58
N SER A 199 3.19 17.35 -10.31
CA SER A 199 3.21 18.72 -9.80
C SER A 199 2.44 19.63 -10.75
N ASP A 200 1.72 20.60 -10.18
CA ASP A 200 1.09 21.70 -10.93
C ASP A 200 2.15 22.75 -11.34
N ASN A 201 3.25 22.83 -10.61
CA ASN A 201 4.39 23.66 -10.97
C ASN A 201 5.25 22.96 -12.03
N ALA A 202 5.29 23.54 -13.24
CA ALA A 202 6.03 22.98 -14.37
C ALA A 202 7.54 22.85 -14.10
N VAL A 203 8.13 23.75 -13.30
CA VAL A 203 9.54 23.70 -12.93
C VAL A 203 9.82 22.52 -12.02
N LEU A 204 9.01 22.32 -10.97
CA LEU A 204 9.12 21.16 -10.09
C LEU A 204 8.93 19.85 -10.85
N LYS A 205 7.94 19.79 -11.74
CA LYS A 205 7.71 18.61 -12.58
C LYS A 205 8.93 18.25 -13.43
N SER A 206 9.59 19.25 -14.04
CA SER A 206 10.83 19.04 -14.80
C SER A 206 11.98 18.55 -13.90
N LEU A 207 12.14 19.13 -12.72
CA LEU A 207 13.16 18.70 -11.77
C LEU A 207 12.94 17.27 -11.26
N TYR A 208 11.69 16.85 -11.06
CA TYR A 208 11.38 15.46 -10.70
C TYR A 208 11.71 14.49 -11.83
N SER A 209 11.55 14.90 -13.10
CA SER A 209 12.03 14.12 -14.24
C SER A 209 13.55 13.95 -14.21
N ASP A 210 14.29 15.05 -13.97
CA ASP A 210 15.75 15.02 -13.88
C ASP A 210 16.24 14.12 -12.74
N ILE A 211 15.55 14.11 -11.58
CA ILE A 211 15.83 13.21 -10.47
C ILE A 211 15.69 11.74 -10.92
N GLY A 212 14.62 11.42 -11.65
CA GLY A 212 14.36 10.08 -12.18
C GLY A 212 15.45 9.65 -13.19
N ASP A 213 15.79 10.51 -14.13
CA ASP A 213 16.80 10.27 -15.18
C ASP A 213 18.19 10.02 -14.58
N LEU A 214 18.54 10.74 -13.53
CA LEU A 214 19.80 10.58 -12.80
C LEU A 214 19.78 9.45 -11.78
N ARG A 215 18.64 8.78 -11.58
CA ARG A 215 18.44 7.75 -10.54
C ARG A 215 18.88 8.20 -9.14
N MET A 216 18.49 9.42 -8.79
CA MET A 216 18.97 10.12 -7.60
C MET A 216 18.13 9.77 -6.34
N GLU A 217 17.61 8.55 -6.25
CA GLU A 217 16.73 8.10 -5.17
C GLU A 217 17.38 8.20 -3.77
N VAL A 218 18.71 8.16 -3.71
CA VAL A 218 19.48 8.34 -2.46
C VAL A 218 19.20 9.68 -1.76
N ALA A 219 18.75 10.69 -2.49
CA ALA A 219 18.42 12.00 -1.95
C ALA A 219 16.99 12.09 -1.37
N PHE A 220 16.14 11.10 -1.60
CA PHE A 220 14.72 11.15 -1.19
C PHE A 220 14.53 11.40 0.30
N PRO A 221 15.26 10.76 1.23
CA PRO A 221 15.09 11.06 2.66
C PRO A 221 15.32 12.54 2.98
N PHE A 222 16.31 13.17 2.37
CA PHE A 222 16.57 14.61 2.52
C PHE A 222 15.47 15.44 1.86
N LEU A 223 15.10 15.12 0.62
CA LEU A 223 14.09 15.87 -0.13
C LEU A 223 12.70 15.78 0.52
N LEU A 224 12.35 14.66 1.16
CA LEU A 224 11.12 14.55 1.94
C LEU A 224 11.07 15.60 3.07
N LYS A 225 12.17 15.78 3.79
CA LYS A 225 12.25 16.82 4.83
C LYS A 225 12.13 18.22 4.23
N VAL A 226 12.80 18.49 3.12
CA VAL A 226 12.75 19.78 2.44
C VAL A 226 11.34 20.11 1.94
N HIS A 227 10.61 19.11 1.40
CA HIS A 227 9.22 19.30 1.00
C HIS A 227 8.32 19.63 2.20
N ASN A 228 8.55 18.97 3.33
CA ASN A 228 7.81 19.27 4.54
C ASN A 228 8.10 20.68 5.06
N ASP A 229 9.37 21.10 5.06
CA ASP A 229 9.77 22.45 5.47
C ASP A 229 9.14 23.53 4.57
N CYS A 230 8.98 23.24 3.28
CA CYS A 230 8.26 24.11 2.36
C CYS A 230 6.75 24.16 2.69
N ALA A 231 6.12 23.01 2.96
CA ALA A 231 4.71 22.96 3.31
C ALA A 231 4.40 23.63 4.65
N GLU A 232 5.33 23.58 5.61
CA GLU A 232 5.24 24.29 6.90
C GLU A 232 5.59 25.78 6.80
N GLY A 233 6.00 26.27 5.61
CA GLY A 233 6.36 27.67 5.38
C GLY A 233 7.71 28.07 6.01
N ILE A 234 8.57 27.09 6.37
CA ILE A 234 9.92 27.34 6.89
C ILE A 234 10.83 27.84 5.75
N ILE A 235 10.62 27.30 4.55
CA ILE A 235 11.25 27.74 3.32
C ILE A 235 10.19 28.04 2.26
N SER A 236 10.53 28.88 1.27
CA SER A 236 9.66 29.17 0.14
C SER A 236 9.71 28.06 -0.93
N GLU A 237 8.74 28.07 -1.87
CA GLU A 237 8.79 27.17 -3.03
C GLU A 237 9.99 27.47 -3.93
N ASP A 238 10.41 28.72 -4.04
CA ASP A 238 11.62 29.09 -4.78
C ASP A 238 12.87 28.48 -4.12
N ASP A 239 12.96 28.48 -2.78
CA ASP A 239 14.05 27.83 -2.07
C ASP A 239 14.04 26.30 -2.29
N LEU A 240 12.88 25.67 -2.26
CA LEU A 240 12.72 24.24 -2.58
C LEU A 240 13.27 23.93 -3.99
N ILE A 241 12.89 24.72 -4.99
CA ILE A 241 13.38 24.59 -6.37
C ILE A 241 14.89 24.71 -6.43
N GLU A 242 15.48 25.71 -5.77
CA GLU A 242 16.93 25.90 -5.76
C GLU A 242 17.67 24.77 -5.05
N ILE A 243 17.15 24.25 -3.94
CA ILE A 243 17.70 23.09 -3.22
C ILE A 243 17.72 21.86 -4.13
N ILE A 244 16.61 21.57 -4.82
CA ILE A 244 16.54 20.43 -5.75
C ILE A 244 17.55 20.58 -6.88
N LYS A 245 17.67 21.77 -7.50
CA LYS A 245 18.68 22.06 -8.54
C LYS A 245 20.10 21.84 -8.03
N MET A 246 20.40 22.28 -6.81
CA MET A 246 21.72 22.05 -6.20
C MET A 246 22.00 20.56 -6.03
N CYS A 247 21.03 19.77 -5.56
CA CYS A 247 21.15 18.33 -5.43
C CYS A 247 21.41 17.65 -6.77
N ILE A 248 20.63 17.97 -7.80
CA ILE A 248 20.79 17.47 -9.18
C ILE A 248 22.20 17.82 -9.71
N SER A 249 22.61 19.08 -9.58
CA SER A 249 23.94 19.53 -10.03
C SER A 249 25.07 18.81 -9.30
N TYR A 250 24.92 18.56 -8.00
CA TYR A 250 25.91 17.83 -7.20
C TYR A 250 26.05 16.37 -7.65
N VAL A 251 24.92 15.67 -7.79
CA VAL A 251 24.92 14.26 -8.23
C VAL A 251 25.46 14.14 -9.65
N PHE A 252 24.98 14.98 -10.59
CA PHE A 252 25.44 14.97 -11.97
C PHE A 252 26.95 15.12 -12.09
N ARG A 253 27.56 16.06 -11.34
CA ARG A 253 29.02 16.31 -11.37
C ARG A 253 29.84 15.17 -10.76
N ARG A 254 29.25 14.30 -9.94
CA ARG A 254 29.93 13.15 -9.34
C ARG A 254 29.76 11.85 -10.11
N SER A 255 28.83 11.82 -11.03
CA SER A 255 28.54 10.65 -11.89
C SER A 255 29.40 10.64 -13.17
N ILE A 256 30.18 11.69 -13.38
CA ILE A 256 31.20 11.81 -14.43
C ILE A 256 32.58 11.53 -13.81
#